data_9a6778eb7496eff1a83a57f3a915b106
#
_entry.id   9a6778eb7496eff1a83a57f3a915b106
#
_cell.length_a   1.000
_cell.length_b   1.000
_cell.length_c   1.000
_cell.angle_alpha   90.00
_cell.angle_beta   90.00
_cell.angle_gamma   90.00
#
_symmetry.space_group_name_H-M   'P 1'
#
loop_
_entity.id
_entity.type
_entity.pdbx_description
1 polymer ?
#
loop_
_entity_poly.entity_id
_entity_poly.type
_entity_poly.pdbx_seq_one_letter_code
_entity_poly.pdbx_strand_id
1 'polypeptide(L)'
;MLGFDVAVIGGDGIGPEVLAEGMKVLDAVAGSGTFAFDLLPYSADYLLEQGRSMPEGELQRFARDYAAIYLGALGDPRVPDMRHAADILLGARRELDLYINRRPVRLLDERLCPLKGRSRGDIDIVIFRENT
;
A
#
# COMPACT_ATOMS: atom_id res chain seq x y z
N MET A 1 -16.14 19.39 -6.60
CA MET A 1 -15.16 18.46 -7.19
C MET A 1 -15.53 17.07 -6.72
N LEU A 2 -15.59 16.10 -7.63
CA LEU A 2 -15.75 14.70 -7.24
C LEU A 2 -14.43 14.26 -6.60
N GLY A 3 -14.45 13.97 -5.32
CA GLY A 3 -13.30 13.39 -4.61
C GLY A 3 -13.06 11.95 -5.06
N PHE A 4 -11.86 11.44 -4.81
CA PHE A 4 -11.53 10.04 -5.05
C PHE A 4 -11.66 9.25 -3.75
N ASP A 5 -12.48 8.20 -3.77
CA ASP A 5 -12.56 7.26 -2.66
C ASP A 5 -11.34 6.33 -2.67
N VAL A 6 -10.63 6.25 -1.55
CA VAL A 6 -9.42 5.46 -1.39
C VAL A 6 -9.57 4.50 -0.21
N ALA A 7 -9.48 3.20 -0.48
CA ALA A 7 -9.41 2.19 0.56
C ALA A 7 -8.05 2.25 1.24
N VAL A 8 -8.01 2.42 2.56
CA VAL A 8 -6.78 2.50 3.34
C VAL A 8 -6.66 1.27 4.22
N ILE A 9 -5.66 0.45 3.99
CA ILE A 9 -5.37 -0.75 4.76
C ILE A 9 -4.06 -0.54 5.50
N GLY A 10 -4.14 -0.23 6.79
CA GLY A 10 -2.96 0.00 7.64
C GLY A 10 -2.06 -1.22 7.72
N GLY A 11 -2.67 -2.38 7.87
CA GLY A 11 -1.96 -3.63 8.07
C GLY A 11 -1.36 -3.72 9.47
N ASP A 12 -0.08 -4.12 9.56
CA ASP A 12 0.58 -4.51 10.80
C ASP A 12 1.76 -3.59 11.15
N GLY A 13 2.19 -3.66 12.40
CA GLY A 13 3.41 -3.00 12.89
C GLY A 13 3.43 -1.50 12.59
N ILE A 14 4.41 -1.05 11.81
CA ILE A 14 4.59 0.35 11.45
C ILE A 14 3.59 0.86 10.39
N GLY A 15 2.85 -0.04 9.74
CA GLY A 15 1.96 0.29 8.62
C GLY A 15 0.97 1.41 8.90
N PRO A 16 0.16 1.35 9.98
CA PRO A 16 -0.81 2.40 10.30
C PRO A 16 -0.16 3.78 10.52
N GLU A 17 0.99 3.83 11.18
CA GLU A 17 1.73 5.07 11.44
C GLU A 17 2.24 5.70 10.14
N VAL A 18 2.86 4.90 9.28
CA VAL A 18 3.38 5.37 7.98
C VAL A 18 2.26 5.87 7.07
N LEU A 19 1.12 5.17 7.03
CA LEU A 19 -0.02 5.61 6.23
C LEU A 19 -0.64 6.90 6.77
N ALA A 20 -0.70 7.08 8.07
CA ALA A 20 -1.19 8.33 8.67
C ALA A 20 -0.36 9.54 8.21
N GLU A 21 0.96 9.42 8.18
CA GLU A 21 1.84 10.47 7.66
C GLU A 21 1.69 10.64 6.13
N GLY A 22 1.56 9.54 5.40
CA GLY A 22 1.33 9.59 3.95
C GLY A 22 0.02 10.28 3.56
N MET A 23 -1.07 10.05 4.29
CA MET A 23 -2.35 10.74 4.06
C MET A 23 -2.23 12.25 4.27
N LYS A 24 -1.48 12.72 5.28
CA LYS A 24 -1.19 14.15 5.48
C LYS A 24 -0.45 14.75 4.28
N VAL A 25 0.51 14.01 3.70
CA VAL A 25 1.23 14.47 2.51
C VAL A 25 0.30 14.55 1.30
N LEU A 26 -0.55 13.53 1.11
CA LEU A 26 -1.54 13.54 0.01
C LEU A 26 -2.50 14.73 0.12
N ASP A 27 -3.03 15.03 1.29
CA ASP A 27 -3.88 16.19 1.53
C ASP A 27 -3.15 17.52 1.29
N ALA A 28 -1.89 17.61 1.70
CA ALA A 28 -1.09 18.81 1.50
C ALA A 28 -0.77 19.08 0.02
N VAL A 29 -0.57 18.04 -0.77
CA VAL A 29 -0.19 18.16 -2.20
C VAL A 29 -1.42 18.35 -3.09
N ALA A 30 -2.49 17.59 -2.85
CA ALA A 30 -3.67 17.59 -3.70
C ALA A 30 -4.76 18.60 -3.28
N GLY A 31 -4.66 19.12 -2.07
CA GLY A 31 -5.70 19.94 -1.44
C GLY A 31 -6.70 19.09 -0.66
N SER A 32 -7.11 19.62 0.49
CA SER A 32 -8.07 18.96 1.38
C SER A 32 -9.38 18.65 0.65
N GLY A 33 -9.90 17.45 0.86
CA GLY A 33 -11.13 16.97 0.25
C GLY A 33 -10.99 16.41 -1.17
N THR A 34 -9.76 16.33 -1.71
CA THR A 34 -9.52 15.63 -2.98
C THR A 34 -9.65 14.11 -2.80
N PHE A 35 -9.23 13.58 -1.66
CA PHE A 35 -9.34 12.16 -1.31
C PHE A 35 -10.29 11.95 -0.14
N ALA A 36 -11.15 10.95 -0.24
CA ALA A 36 -11.95 10.40 0.84
C ALA A 36 -11.30 9.07 1.27
N PHE A 37 -10.68 9.06 2.46
CA PHE A 37 -9.96 7.89 2.99
C PHE A 37 -10.89 7.03 3.83
N ASP A 38 -11.13 5.78 3.39
CA ASP A 38 -11.88 4.77 4.13
C ASP A 38 -10.90 3.80 4.82
N LEU A 39 -10.78 3.89 6.13
CA LEU A 39 -9.87 3.09 6.95
C LEU A 39 -10.44 1.70 7.20
N LEU A 40 -9.79 0.69 6.63
CA LEU A 40 -10.23 -0.70 6.71
C LEU A 40 -9.35 -1.48 7.71
N PRO A 41 -9.96 -2.39 8.52
CA PRO A 41 -9.29 -3.00 9.67
C PRO A 41 -8.40 -4.21 9.32
N TYR A 42 -8.12 -4.47 8.04
CA TYR A 42 -7.47 -5.70 7.60
C TYR A 42 -6.00 -5.76 8.01
N SER A 43 -5.69 -6.72 8.88
CA SER A 43 -4.41 -6.88 9.57
C SER A 43 -4.29 -8.32 10.10
N ALA A 44 -3.17 -8.63 10.74
CA ALA A 44 -3.01 -9.86 11.52
C ALA A 44 -4.03 -9.94 12.66
N ASP A 45 -4.29 -8.83 13.37
CA ASP A 45 -5.31 -8.79 14.43
C ASP A 45 -6.69 -9.16 13.88
N TYR A 46 -7.08 -8.58 12.76
CA TYR A 46 -8.34 -8.91 12.11
C TYR A 46 -8.43 -10.41 11.75
N LEU A 47 -7.35 -10.98 11.20
CA LEU A 47 -7.32 -12.41 10.89
C LEU A 47 -7.49 -13.27 12.15
N LEU A 48 -6.77 -12.92 13.25
CA LEU A 48 -6.80 -13.68 14.50
C LEU A 48 -8.17 -13.60 15.19
N GLU A 49 -8.85 -12.47 15.10
CA GLU A 49 -10.18 -12.25 15.67
C GLU A 49 -11.31 -12.85 14.84
N GLN A 50 -11.26 -12.68 13.53
CA GLN A 50 -12.34 -13.04 12.61
C GLN A 50 -12.15 -14.39 11.91
N GLY A 51 -10.94 -15.00 12.02
CA GLY A 51 -10.57 -16.25 11.35
C GLY A 51 -10.41 -16.15 9.84
N ARG A 52 -10.43 -14.93 9.29
CA ARG A 52 -10.29 -14.63 7.84
C ARG A 52 -9.59 -13.30 7.64
N SER A 53 -8.89 -13.16 6.53
CA SER A 53 -8.09 -11.96 6.22
C SER A 53 -8.95 -10.76 5.80
N MET A 54 -10.08 -11.02 5.15
CA MET A 54 -11.08 -10.04 4.69
C MET A 54 -12.45 -10.71 4.57
N PRO A 55 -13.56 -9.95 4.50
CA PRO A 55 -14.88 -10.49 4.13
C PRO A 55 -14.87 -11.09 2.71
N GLU A 56 -15.77 -12.02 2.47
CA GLU A 56 -16.04 -12.52 1.12
C GLU A 56 -16.57 -11.37 0.24
N GLY A 57 -16.09 -11.28 -1.01
CA GLY A 57 -16.47 -10.23 -1.95
C GLY A 57 -15.77 -8.89 -1.75
N GLU A 58 -14.84 -8.78 -0.80
CA GLU A 58 -14.19 -7.51 -0.48
C GLU A 58 -13.30 -7.01 -1.64
N LEU A 59 -12.61 -7.89 -2.34
CA LEU A 59 -11.80 -7.50 -3.51
C LEU A 59 -12.66 -6.96 -4.64
N GLN A 60 -13.86 -7.53 -4.86
CA GLN A 60 -14.82 -7.01 -5.82
C GLN A 60 -15.38 -5.65 -5.39
N ARG A 61 -15.57 -5.43 -4.07
CA ARG A 61 -15.92 -4.12 -3.52
C ARG A 61 -14.81 -3.10 -3.81
N PHE A 62 -13.55 -3.48 -3.65
CA PHE A 62 -12.44 -2.58 -3.99
C PHE A 62 -12.48 -2.12 -5.44
N ALA A 63 -12.70 -3.04 -6.39
CA ALA A 63 -12.79 -2.71 -7.81
C ALA A 63 -13.95 -1.76 -8.15
N ARG A 64 -15.08 -1.88 -7.42
CA ARG A 64 -16.30 -1.14 -7.72
C ARG A 64 -16.33 0.24 -7.05
N ASP A 65 -15.89 0.31 -5.79
CA ASP A 65 -16.18 1.45 -4.92
C ASP A 65 -14.99 2.40 -4.73
N TYR A 66 -13.75 1.95 -5.03
CA TYR A 66 -12.55 2.75 -4.78
C TYR A 66 -11.73 3.03 -6.03
N ALA A 67 -11.22 4.24 -6.11
CA ALA A 67 -10.28 4.63 -7.16
C ALA A 67 -8.87 4.05 -6.95
N ALA A 68 -8.51 3.78 -5.70
CA ALA A 68 -7.20 3.22 -5.32
C ALA A 68 -7.26 2.49 -3.97
N ILE A 69 -6.26 1.64 -3.75
CA ILE A 69 -5.98 1.01 -2.46
C ILE A 69 -4.65 1.56 -1.95
N TYR A 70 -4.68 2.19 -0.77
CA TYR A 70 -3.48 2.67 -0.10
C TYR A 70 -3.11 1.67 1.00
N LEU A 71 -2.08 0.88 0.73
CA LEU A 71 -1.69 -0.28 1.55
C LEU A 71 -0.43 0.02 2.35
N GLY A 72 -0.48 -0.26 3.65
CA GLY A 72 0.65 -0.20 4.57
C GLY A 72 1.49 -1.47 4.57
N ALA A 73 2.07 -1.77 5.71
CA ALA A 73 2.88 -2.97 5.91
C ALA A 73 2.01 -4.15 6.35
N LEU A 74 2.30 -5.33 5.82
CA LEU A 74 1.66 -6.58 6.24
C LEU A 74 2.74 -7.56 6.70
N GLY A 75 2.64 -8.00 7.94
CA GLY A 75 3.54 -8.96 8.55
C GLY A 75 3.52 -8.92 10.06
N ASP A 76 3.16 -10.05 10.68
CA ASP A 76 3.13 -10.21 12.13
C ASP A 76 3.66 -11.60 12.50
N PRO A 77 4.58 -11.71 13.49
CA PRO A 77 5.12 -13.00 13.94
C PRO A 77 4.06 -13.99 14.43
N ARG A 78 2.89 -13.51 14.86
CA ARG A 78 1.76 -14.35 15.28
C ARG A 78 1.09 -15.07 14.12
N VAL A 79 1.36 -14.64 12.88
CA VAL A 79 0.87 -15.25 11.64
C VAL A 79 2.08 -15.65 10.77
N PRO A 80 2.82 -16.71 11.17
CA PRO A 80 4.11 -17.04 10.55
C PRO A 80 4.01 -17.50 9.09
N ASP A 81 2.85 -17.97 8.65
CA ASP A 81 2.56 -18.34 7.27
C ASP A 81 2.23 -17.14 6.38
N MET A 82 2.10 -15.94 6.97
CA MET A 82 1.81 -14.69 6.24
C MET A 82 0.54 -14.73 5.39
N ARG A 83 -0.41 -15.64 5.71
CA ARG A 83 -1.63 -15.86 4.90
C ARG A 83 -2.46 -14.59 4.70
N HIS A 84 -2.57 -13.73 5.73
CA HIS A 84 -3.29 -12.45 5.60
C HIS A 84 -2.63 -11.52 4.56
N ALA A 85 -1.30 -11.48 4.52
CA ALA A 85 -0.58 -10.71 3.51
C ALA A 85 -0.77 -11.31 2.11
N ALA A 86 -0.77 -12.64 2.00
CA ALA A 86 -1.04 -13.31 0.73
C ALA A 86 -2.46 -13.02 0.23
N ASP A 87 -3.46 -13.15 1.10
CA ASP A 87 -4.86 -12.93 0.74
C ASP A 87 -5.11 -11.46 0.34
N ILE A 88 -4.61 -10.51 1.12
CA ILE A 88 -4.81 -9.08 0.87
C ILE A 88 -3.97 -8.63 -0.33
N LEU A 89 -2.65 -8.77 -0.27
CA LEU A 89 -1.74 -8.20 -1.26
C LEU A 89 -1.73 -8.99 -2.58
N LEU A 90 -1.54 -10.31 -2.51
CA LEU A 90 -1.49 -11.13 -3.71
C LEU A 90 -2.89 -11.40 -4.27
N GLY A 91 -3.90 -11.49 -3.39
CA GLY A 91 -5.30 -11.54 -3.79
C GLY A 91 -5.69 -10.31 -4.61
N ALA A 92 -5.44 -9.10 -4.08
CA ALA A 92 -5.72 -7.86 -4.81
C ALA A 92 -5.02 -7.79 -6.18
N ARG A 93 -3.75 -8.19 -6.26
CA ARG A 93 -3.01 -8.18 -7.54
C ARG A 93 -3.65 -9.06 -8.59
N ARG A 94 -4.11 -10.25 -8.22
CA ARG A 94 -4.73 -11.22 -9.13
C ARG A 94 -6.15 -10.85 -9.49
N GLU A 95 -6.99 -10.58 -8.48
CA GLU A 95 -8.42 -10.33 -8.69
C GLU A 95 -8.70 -8.99 -9.37
N LEU A 96 -7.83 -7.99 -9.16
CA LEU A 96 -7.95 -6.66 -9.75
C LEU A 96 -7.04 -6.46 -10.97
N ASP A 97 -6.38 -7.51 -11.45
CA ASP A 97 -5.45 -7.49 -12.60
C ASP A 97 -4.35 -6.41 -12.48
N LEU A 98 -3.80 -6.25 -11.27
CA LEU A 98 -2.73 -5.29 -10.99
C LEU A 98 -1.36 -5.85 -11.38
N TYR A 99 -1.14 -6.09 -12.66
CA TYR A 99 0.05 -6.77 -13.16
C TYR A 99 1.31 -5.90 -13.18
N ILE A 100 1.17 -4.56 -13.21
CA ILE A 100 2.30 -3.63 -13.23
C ILE A 100 2.72 -3.26 -11.80
N ASN A 101 3.96 -3.61 -11.45
CA ASN A 101 4.62 -3.12 -10.25
C ASN A 101 5.65 -2.07 -10.64
N ARG A 102 5.32 -0.79 -10.44
CA ARG A 102 6.18 0.35 -10.75
C ARG A 102 6.94 0.78 -9.49
N ARG A 103 8.26 0.75 -9.56
CA ARG A 103 9.16 1.09 -8.45
C ARG A 103 10.07 2.26 -8.84
N PRO A 104 9.71 3.51 -8.55
CA PRO A 104 10.60 4.63 -8.73
C PRO A 104 11.68 4.63 -7.64
N VAL A 105 12.92 4.86 -8.05
CA VAL A 105 14.09 4.99 -7.16
C VAL A 105 14.80 6.27 -7.50
N ARG A 106 14.83 7.21 -6.57
CA ARG A 106 15.52 8.47 -6.72
C ARG A 106 16.44 8.70 -5.51
N LEU A 107 17.68 9.08 -5.74
CA LEU A 107 18.58 9.45 -4.66
C LEU A 107 18.19 10.82 -4.09
N LEU A 108 17.66 10.83 -2.88
CA LEU A 108 17.22 12.07 -2.21
C LEU A 108 18.36 12.76 -1.44
N ASP A 109 19.31 12.00 -0.92
CA ASP A 109 20.47 12.50 -0.16
C ASP A 109 21.69 11.63 -0.48
N GLU A 110 22.81 12.26 -0.84
CA GLU A 110 24.05 11.57 -1.22
C GLU A 110 24.61 10.68 -0.11
N ARG A 111 24.38 11.05 1.15
CA ARG A 111 24.80 10.25 2.32
C ARG A 111 24.12 8.86 2.38
N LEU A 112 22.98 8.73 1.73
CA LEU A 112 22.21 7.47 1.68
C LEU A 112 22.58 6.62 0.46
N CYS A 113 23.49 7.09 -0.40
CA CYS A 113 23.85 6.36 -1.60
C CYS A 113 24.75 5.15 -1.28
N PRO A 114 24.31 3.92 -1.59
CA PRO A 114 25.14 2.72 -1.40
C PRO A 114 26.23 2.59 -2.47
N LEU A 115 26.17 3.38 -3.55
CA LEU A 115 27.10 3.33 -4.66
C LEU A 115 28.18 4.40 -4.52
N LYS A 116 29.45 4.01 -4.67
CA LYS A 116 30.58 4.94 -4.61
C LYS A 116 30.60 5.89 -5.80
N GLY A 117 30.88 7.17 -5.52
CA GLY A 117 31.08 8.19 -6.56
C GLY A 117 29.80 8.55 -7.33
N ARG A 118 28.63 8.40 -6.72
CA ARG A 118 27.35 8.81 -7.30
C ARG A 118 26.74 9.96 -6.50
N SER A 119 26.17 10.92 -7.23
CA SER A 119 25.47 12.09 -6.72
C SER A 119 23.95 11.99 -6.95
N ARG A 120 23.20 12.96 -6.41
CA ARG A 120 21.72 13.01 -6.55
C ARG A 120 21.25 12.95 -8.01
N GLY A 121 22.00 13.54 -8.95
CA GLY A 121 21.65 13.55 -10.38
C GLY A 121 21.89 12.23 -11.11
N ASP A 122 22.66 11.32 -10.51
CA ASP A 122 23.06 10.07 -11.17
C ASP A 122 22.03 8.95 -10.99
N ILE A 123 21.09 9.09 -10.04
CA ILE A 123 20.13 8.03 -9.69
C ILE A 123 18.71 8.57 -9.78
N ASP A 124 18.06 8.31 -10.91
CA ASP A 124 16.64 8.51 -11.16
C ASP A 124 16.18 7.36 -12.07
N ILE A 125 15.71 6.28 -11.47
CA ILE A 125 15.43 5.00 -12.14
C ILE A 125 13.98 4.62 -11.86
N VAL A 126 13.30 4.06 -12.85
CA VAL A 126 12.01 3.40 -12.65
C VAL A 126 12.13 1.93 -13.06
N ILE A 127 11.88 1.05 -12.11
CA ILE A 127 11.87 -0.40 -12.35
C ILE A 127 10.41 -0.84 -12.51
N PHE A 128 10.11 -1.50 -13.61
CA PHE A 128 8.83 -2.18 -13.83
C PHE A 128 9.01 -3.67 -13.63
N ARG A 129 8.14 -4.27 -12.83
CA ARG A 129 8.06 -5.71 -12.61
C ARG A 129 6.65 -6.19 -12.89
N GLU A 130 6.53 -7.28 -13.61
CA GLU A 130 5.27 -8.00 -13.75
C GLU A 130 4.96 -8.77 -12.46
N ASN A 131 3.69 -8.77 -12.05
CA ASN A 131 3.22 -9.41 -10.81
C ASN A 131 2.48 -10.72 -11.02
N THR A 132 2.30 -11.16 -12.24
CA THR A 132 1.59 -12.41 -12.61
C THR A 132 2.54 -13.60 -12.66
#